data_6655ba3d7ff61e141e454742a3ab1179
#
_entry.id   6655ba3d7ff61e141e454742a3ab1179
#
_cell.length_a   1.000
_cell.length_b   1.000
_cell.length_c   1.000
_cell.angle_alpha   90.00
_cell.angle_beta   90.00
_cell.angle_gamma   90.00
#
_symmetry.space_group_name_H-M   'P 1'
#
loop_
_entity.id
_entity.type
_entity.pdbx_description
1 polymer ?
#
loop_
_entity_poly.entity_id
_entity_poly.type
_entity_poly.pdbx_seq_one_letter_code
_entity_poly.pdbx_strand_id
1 'polypeptide(L)'
;MGWGVGPASELASRRAGVDTFVYGLSRDDGLFYPSKVGLMFGEDRQPETELAAYWRVSQNLHSLLDRGLDPLSVLIDRSHEKGMDFIASLRMGAVPGIGRPELTVANGGEGYVHPEVRSHQLAVLEELSNDYDIDGLELDFTAAPGGSGLSFPLGTGPTNAPLMTELVRSVSSTIRARGGQLGVRVCTTPALPASLSLDCCPGLA
;
A
#
# COMPACT_ATOMS: atom_id res chain seq x y z
N MET A 1 -16.16 20.45 22.53
CA MET A 1 -17.29 20.64 21.59
C MET A 1 -17.14 19.59 20.52
N GLY A 2 -17.90 18.49 20.65
CA GLY A 2 -17.88 17.41 19.68
C GLY A 2 -18.55 17.87 18.38
N TRP A 3 -17.84 17.72 17.30
CA TRP A 3 -18.43 17.79 15.96
C TRP A 3 -19.20 16.49 15.74
N GLY A 4 -20.40 16.42 16.25
CA GLY A 4 -21.33 15.36 15.93
C GLY A 4 -21.65 15.43 14.44
N VAL A 5 -21.23 14.43 13.69
CA VAL A 5 -21.67 14.26 12.31
C VAL A 5 -23.13 13.88 12.38
N GLY A 6 -23.99 14.81 11.97
CA GLY A 6 -25.42 14.58 12.03
C GLY A 6 -25.87 13.45 11.10
N PRO A 7 -27.05 12.87 11.33
CA PRO A 7 -27.61 11.75 10.58
C PRO A 7 -27.67 11.96 9.04
N ALA A 8 -27.54 13.20 8.59
CA ALA A 8 -27.54 13.52 7.17
C ALA A 8 -26.30 13.04 6.40
N SER A 9 -25.12 12.91 7.05
CA SER A 9 -23.89 12.42 6.39
C SER A 9 -23.87 10.89 6.26
N GLU A 10 -24.46 10.20 7.23
CA GLU A 10 -24.66 8.77 7.21
C GLU A 10 -25.70 8.35 6.16
N LEU A 11 -26.77 9.13 6.03
CA LEU A 11 -27.76 8.96 4.97
C LEU A 11 -27.18 9.24 3.58
N ALA A 12 -26.22 10.14 3.43
CA ALA A 12 -25.61 10.47 2.15
C ALA A 12 -24.69 9.36 1.64
N SER A 13 -23.89 8.71 2.51
CA SER A 13 -23.06 7.57 2.10
C SER A 13 -23.89 6.34 1.73
N ARG A 14 -24.93 6.02 2.49
CA ARG A 14 -25.86 4.93 2.16
C ARG A 14 -26.67 5.21 0.89
N ARG A 15 -26.98 6.47 0.58
CA ARG A 15 -27.67 6.86 -0.66
C ARG A 15 -26.76 6.83 -1.89
N ALA A 16 -25.45 6.98 -1.70
CA ALA A 16 -24.45 6.89 -2.77
C ALA A 16 -24.11 5.44 -3.16
N GLY A 17 -24.51 4.45 -2.35
CA GLY A 17 -24.18 3.03 -2.57
C GLY A 17 -22.69 2.74 -2.44
N VAL A 18 -21.95 3.54 -1.65
CA VAL A 18 -20.54 3.29 -1.33
C VAL A 18 -20.49 2.57 0.00
N ASP A 19 -20.00 1.35 -0.01
CA ASP A 19 -19.87 0.46 1.13
C ASP A 19 -18.42 0.10 1.47
N THR A 20 -17.47 0.47 0.61
CA THR A 20 -16.06 0.14 0.77
C THR A 20 -15.19 1.36 0.46
N PHE A 21 -14.23 1.65 1.33
CA PHE A 21 -13.23 2.69 1.15
C PHE A 21 -11.85 2.06 0.98
N VAL A 22 -11.25 2.21 -0.21
CA VAL A 22 -9.90 1.72 -0.50
C VAL A 22 -8.93 2.89 -0.39
N TYR A 23 -7.96 2.79 0.53
CA TYR A 23 -7.00 3.85 0.81
C TYR A 23 -5.57 3.44 0.45
N GLY A 24 -4.93 4.22 -0.42
CA GLY A 24 -3.52 4.04 -0.78
C GLY A 24 -2.60 4.48 0.36
N LEU A 25 -1.91 3.52 0.97
CA LEU A 25 -1.08 3.70 2.17
C LEU A 25 0.31 4.21 1.89
N SER A 26 0.77 4.14 0.65
CA SER A 26 2.15 4.45 0.32
C SER A 26 2.27 5.26 -0.96
N ARG A 27 3.34 6.03 -1.01
CA ARG A 27 3.81 6.67 -2.23
C ARG A 27 5.32 6.48 -2.32
N ASP A 28 5.77 5.92 -3.43
CA ASP A 28 7.18 5.66 -3.72
C ASP A 28 7.87 4.93 -2.55
N ASP A 29 8.57 5.63 -1.71
CA ASP A 29 9.43 5.16 -0.64
C ASP A 29 8.89 5.46 0.77
N GLY A 30 7.66 5.97 0.90
CA GLY A 30 7.09 6.36 2.20
C GLY A 30 5.67 5.85 2.45
N LEU A 31 5.42 5.48 3.69
CA LEU A 31 4.11 5.07 4.22
C LEU A 31 3.38 6.27 4.83
N PHE A 32 2.06 6.32 4.72
CA PHE A 32 1.23 7.41 5.26
C PHE A 32 0.73 7.12 6.68
N TYR A 33 1.47 6.32 7.44
CA TYR A 33 1.21 6.00 8.83
C TYR A 33 2.54 5.75 9.57
N PRO A 34 2.58 5.83 10.91
CA PRO A 34 3.79 5.61 11.71
C PRO A 34 4.11 4.11 11.81
N SER A 35 4.77 3.58 10.79
CA SER A 35 5.18 2.16 10.74
C SER A 35 6.35 1.89 11.66
N LYS A 36 6.38 0.71 12.27
CA LYS A 36 7.53 0.20 13.04
C LYS A 36 8.51 -0.58 12.17
N VAL A 37 8.09 -0.93 10.94
CA VAL A 37 8.83 -1.76 9.99
C VAL A 37 9.32 -0.95 8.81
N GLY A 38 8.41 -0.21 8.18
CA GLY A 38 8.69 0.64 7.04
C GLY A 38 9.06 2.05 7.44
N LEU A 39 9.29 2.90 6.45
CA LEU A 39 9.62 4.31 6.63
C LEU A 39 8.36 5.17 6.42
N MET A 40 8.07 6.07 7.34
CA MET A 40 7.00 7.03 7.14
C MET A 40 7.39 8.07 6.07
N PHE A 41 6.42 8.52 5.29
CA PHE A 41 6.65 9.47 4.22
C PHE A 41 7.24 10.79 4.74
N GLY A 42 8.42 11.12 4.27
CA GLY A 42 9.13 12.35 4.59
C GLY A 42 10.12 12.25 5.76
N GLU A 43 10.26 11.09 6.41
CA GLU A 43 11.22 10.91 7.53
C GLU A 43 12.68 10.92 7.09
N ASP A 44 12.98 10.47 5.87
CA ASP A 44 14.34 10.33 5.33
C ASP A 44 14.82 11.53 4.52
N ARG A 45 14.00 12.58 4.40
CA ARG A 45 14.29 13.73 3.55
C ARG A 45 13.90 15.04 4.23
N GLN A 46 14.46 16.12 3.69
CA GLN A 46 14.05 17.47 4.07
C GLN A 46 12.88 17.89 3.17
N PRO A 47 11.63 17.81 3.67
CA PRO A 47 10.45 18.01 2.83
C PRO A 47 10.37 19.40 2.22
N GLU A 48 11.06 20.41 2.79
CA GLU A 48 11.18 21.77 2.26
C GLU A 48 11.96 21.86 0.96
N THR A 49 12.75 20.84 0.62
CA THR A 49 13.49 20.76 -0.66
C THR A 49 12.68 20.06 -1.76
N GLU A 50 11.55 19.49 -1.41
CA GLU A 50 10.66 18.75 -2.29
C GLU A 50 9.55 19.65 -2.85
N LEU A 51 8.70 19.08 -3.72
CA LEU A 51 7.50 19.75 -4.19
C LEU A 51 6.60 20.15 -3.02
N ALA A 52 6.02 21.35 -3.07
CA ALA A 52 5.14 21.88 -2.02
C ALA A 52 4.00 20.92 -1.62
N ALA A 53 3.55 20.06 -2.55
CA ALA A 53 2.55 19.04 -2.26
C ALA A 53 3.10 17.97 -1.30
N TYR A 54 4.35 17.55 -1.44
CA TYR A 54 4.98 16.55 -0.58
C TYR A 54 5.24 17.10 0.81
N TRP A 55 5.72 18.33 0.88
CA TRP A 55 5.88 19.03 2.14
C TRP A 55 4.54 19.11 2.91
N ARG A 56 3.43 19.44 2.24
CA ARG A 56 2.11 19.47 2.88
C ARG A 56 1.68 18.11 3.41
N VAL A 57 1.91 17.04 2.67
CA VAL A 57 1.59 15.68 3.13
C VAL A 57 2.39 15.35 4.39
N SER A 58 3.72 15.55 4.36
CA SER A 58 4.59 15.31 5.52
C SER A 58 4.16 16.15 6.73
N GLN A 59 3.91 17.46 6.56
CA GLN A 59 3.45 18.34 7.64
C GLN A 59 2.10 17.92 8.22
N ASN A 60 1.17 17.47 7.37
CA ASN A 60 -0.13 16.98 7.85
C ASN A 60 0.01 15.69 8.67
N LEU A 61 0.86 14.76 8.25
CA LEU A 61 1.14 13.55 9.02
C LEU A 61 1.73 13.89 10.40
N HIS A 62 2.79 14.72 10.44
CA HIS A 62 3.41 15.16 11.70
C HIS A 62 2.40 15.91 12.59
N SER A 63 1.59 16.81 12.04
CA SER A 63 0.57 17.55 12.80
C SER A 63 -0.46 16.63 13.45
N LEU A 64 -0.81 15.52 12.84
CA LEU A 64 -1.69 14.52 13.46
C LEU A 64 -0.97 13.78 14.58
N LEU A 65 0.26 13.33 14.33
CA LEU A 65 1.08 12.61 15.31
C LEU A 65 1.40 13.46 16.54
N ASP A 66 1.74 14.75 16.36
CA ASP A 66 1.99 15.71 17.45
C ASP A 66 0.74 15.90 18.35
N ARG A 67 -0.43 15.65 17.82
CA ARG A 67 -1.69 15.65 18.54
C ARG A 67 -2.06 14.30 19.16
N GLY A 68 -1.17 13.29 19.04
CA GLY A 68 -1.41 11.92 19.49
C GLY A 68 -2.41 11.14 18.63
N LEU A 69 -2.60 11.55 17.37
CA LEU A 69 -3.52 10.90 16.44
C LEU A 69 -2.73 10.13 15.38
N ASP A 70 -2.98 8.84 15.27
CA ASP A 70 -2.49 8.04 14.15
C ASP A 70 -3.36 8.32 12.91
N PRO A 71 -2.76 8.80 11.80
CA PRO A 71 -3.51 9.13 10.58
C PRO A 71 -4.33 7.98 10.03
N LEU A 72 -3.77 6.76 10.07
CA LEU A 72 -4.43 5.57 9.54
C LEU A 72 -5.60 5.15 10.44
N SER A 73 -5.39 5.10 11.75
CA SER A 73 -6.45 4.79 12.71
C SER A 73 -7.64 5.76 12.59
N VAL A 74 -7.36 7.07 12.44
CA VAL A 74 -8.41 8.09 12.24
C VAL A 74 -9.24 7.81 10.98
N LEU A 75 -8.62 7.37 9.89
CA LEU A 75 -9.33 7.05 8.64
C LEU A 75 -10.14 5.76 8.76
N ILE A 76 -9.63 4.75 9.42
CA ILE A 76 -10.32 3.49 9.68
C ILE A 76 -11.57 3.76 10.52
N ASP A 77 -11.41 4.38 11.69
CA ASP A 77 -12.52 4.71 12.58
C ASP A 77 -13.61 5.50 11.85
N ARG A 78 -13.19 6.47 11.02
CA ARG A 78 -14.13 7.28 10.26
C ARG A 78 -14.89 6.50 9.19
N SER A 79 -14.24 5.51 8.57
CA SER A 79 -14.89 4.63 7.60
C SER A 79 -15.93 3.74 8.28
N HIS A 80 -15.56 3.12 9.39
CA HIS A 80 -16.44 2.28 10.19
C HIS A 80 -17.64 3.07 10.77
N GLU A 81 -17.43 4.29 11.27
CA GLU A 81 -18.51 5.19 11.69
C GLU A 81 -19.53 5.47 10.57
N LYS A 82 -19.09 5.44 9.32
CA LYS A 82 -19.96 5.61 8.14
C LYS A 82 -20.54 4.31 7.61
N GLY A 83 -20.23 3.16 8.23
CA GLY A 83 -20.68 1.84 7.81
C GLY A 83 -20.01 1.38 6.52
N MET A 84 -18.76 1.78 6.28
CA MET A 84 -17.95 1.35 5.14
C MET A 84 -16.82 0.44 5.62
N ASP A 85 -16.55 -0.61 4.87
CA ASP A 85 -15.34 -1.41 5.02
C ASP A 85 -14.10 -0.58 4.63
N PHE A 86 -13.00 -0.76 5.35
CA PHE A 86 -11.73 -0.11 5.07
C PHE A 86 -10.72 -1.10 4.49
N ILE A 87 -10.33 -0.89 3.24
CA ILE A 87 -9.32 -1.70 2.56
C ILE A 87 -8.01 -0.89 2.46
N ALA A 88 -6.97 -1.41 3.09
CA ALA A 88 -5.63 -0.85 3.05
C ALA A 88 -4.91 -1.26 1.76
N SER A 89 -4.65 -0.33 0.86
CA SER A 89 -3.99 -0.59 -0.43
C SER A 89 -2.51 -0.25 -0.37
N LEU A 90 -1.64 -1.26 -0.54
CA LEU A 90 -0.20 -1.08 -0.57
C LEU A 90 0.35 -1.23 -1.98
N ARG A 91 1.11 -0.23 -2.43
CA ARG A 91 1.84 -0.30 -3.71
C ARG A 91 3.02 -1.26 -3.60
N MET A 92 2.99 -2.31 -4.41
CA MET A 92 4.00 -3.37 -4.37
C MET A 92 5.27 -3.05 -5.16
N GLY A 93 5.26 -2.01 -5.98
CA GLY A 93 6.44 -1.56 -6.73
C GLY A 93 7.46 -0.74 -5.92
N ALA A 94 7.14 -0.40 -4.67
CA ALA A 94 8.02 0.30 -3.75
C ALA A 94 8.17 -0.51 -2.45
N VAL A 95 9.32 -0.37 -1.79
CA VAL A 95 9.63 -1.10 -0.55
C VAL A 95 10.12 -0.10 0.52
N PRO A 96 9.19 0.68 1.11
CA PRO A 96 9.52 1.74 2.05
C PRO A 96 10.33 1.24 3.25
N GLY A 97 11.46 1.90 3.53
CA GLY A 97 12.25 1.63 4.72
C GLY A 97 13.20 0.44 4.63
N ILE A 98 13.32 -0.23 3.48
CA ILE A 98 14.31 -1.31 3.35
C ILE A 98 15.75 -0.80 3.48
N GLY A 99 16.00 0.50 3.23
CA GLY A 99 17.31 1.14 3.39
C GLY A 99 18.40 0.63 2.46
N ARG A 100 18.05 -0.13 1.43
CA ARG A 100 18.95 -0.78 0.48
C ARG A 100 18.48 -0.55 -0.95
N PRO A 101 18.78 0.61 -1.54
CA PRO A 101 18.29 1.00 -2.87
C PRO A 101 18.66 -0.01 -3.97
N GLU A 102 19.78 -0.70 -3.81
CA GLU A 102 20.25 -1.72 -4.75
C GLU A 102 19.33 -2.94 -4.85
N LEU A 103 18.49 -3.18 -3.84
CA LEU A 103 17.51 -4.28 -3.84
C LEU A 103 16.16 -3.88 -4.42
N THR A 104 15.97 -2.60 -4.75
CA THR A 104 14.71 -2.10 -5.29
C THR A 104 14.73 -2.04 -6.81
N VAL A 105 13.58 -2.19 -7.44
CA VAL A 105 13.47 -2.20 -8.91
C VAL A 105 13.50 -0.78 -9.49
N ALA A 106 13.33 0.24 -8.68
CA ALA A 106 13.19 1.63 -9.11
C ALA A 106 14.32 2.14 -10.01
N ASN A 107 15.52 1.59 -9.88
CA ASN A 107 16.70 1.98 -10.67
C ASN A 107 17.41 0.76 -11.30
N GLY A 108 16.65 -0.28 -11.65
CA GLY A 108 17.22 -1.50 -12.23
C GLY A 108 17.67 -2.54 -11.20
N GLY A 109 17.23 -2.39 -9.94
CA GLY A 109 17.41 -3.43 -8.92
C GLY A 109 16.57 -4.68 -9.23
N GLU A 110 16.84 -5.75 -8.51
CA GLU A 110 16.23 -7.06 -8.78
C GLU A 110 14.91 -7.28 -8.01
N GLY A 111 14.55 -6.37 -7.10
CA GLY A 111 13.24 -6.37 -6.44
C GLY A 111 12.90 -7.67 -5.71
N TYR A 112 11.79 -8.27 -6.05
CA TYR A 112 11.26 -9.45 -5.35
C TYR A 112 12.04 -10.76 -5.58
N VAL A 113 13.09 -10.79 -6.38
CA VAL A 113 14.01 -11.96 -6.41
C VAL A 113 14.79 -12.05 -5.10
N HIS A 114 15.00 -10.92 -4.41
CA HIS A 114 15.68 -10.89 -3.12
C HIS A 114 14.75 -11.35 -1.99
N PRO A 115 15.15 -12.34 -1.17
CA PRO A 115 14.36 -12.77 -0.01
C PRO A 115 14.14 -11.63 0.99
N GLU A 116 15.11 -10.75 1.15
CA GLU A 116 15.04 -9.58 2.05
C GLU A 116 13.89 -8.64 1.68
N VAL A 117 13.70 -8.38 0.39
CA VAL A 117 12.60 -7.56 -0.12
C VAL A 117 11.25 -8.22 0.21
N ARG A 118 11.13 -9.53 -0.06
CA ARG A 118 9.90 -10.27 0.24
C ARG A 118 9.59 -10.29 1.74
N SER A 119 10.62 -10.54 2.57
CA SER A 119 10.47 -10.57 4.02
C SER A 119 10.08 -9.21 4.59
N HIS A 120 10.72 -8.13 4.12
CA HIS A 120 10.39 -6.78 4.55
C HIS A 120 8.95 -6.39 4.15
N GLN A 121 8.57 -6.64 2.91
CA GLN A 121 7.24 -6.33 2.43
C GLN A 121 6.15 -7.14 3.15
N LEU A 122 6.45 -8.42 3.43
CA LEU A 122 5.56 -9.26 4.24
C LEU A 122 5.41 -8.69 5.65
N ALA A 123 6.49 -8.24 6.29
CA ALA A 123 6.45 -7.67 7.63
C ALA A 123 5.61 -6.37 7.69
N VAL A 124 5.67 -5.51 6.66
CA VAL A 124 4.79 -4.32 6.54
C VAL A 124 3.31 -4.74 6.44
N LEU A 125 3.01 -5.77 5.63
CA LEU A 125 1.64 -6.27 5.46
C LEU A 125 1.11 -6.98 6.71
N GLU A 126 1.97 -7.66 7.44
CA GLU A 126 1.66 -8.27 8.73
C GLU A 126 1.42 -7.22 9.82
N GLU A 127 2.23 -6.15 9.86
CA GLU A 127 2.00 -5.00 10.74
C GLU A 127 0.61 -4.40 10.50
N LEU A 128 0.26 -4.10 9.25
CA LEU A 128 -1.06 -3.60 8.88
C LEU A 128 -2.19 -4.53 9.34
N SER A 129 -2.00 -5.83 9.11
CA SER A 129 -2.99 -6.83 9.49
C SER A 129 -3.13 -7.00 11.00
N ASN A 130 -2.07 -6.82 11.78
CA ASN A 130 -2.07 -7.11 13.21
C ASN A 130 -2.35 -5.88 14.08
N ASP A 131 -1.86 -4.71 13.67
CA ASP A 131 -1.89 -3.50 14.48
C ASP A 131 -3.08 -2.58 14.15
N TYR A 132 -3.76 -2.79 13.00
CA TYR A 132 -4.87 -1.95 12.55
C TYR A 132 -6.16 -2.76 12.33
N ASP A 133 -7.30 -2.13 12.60
CA ASP A 133 -8.63 -2.73 12.44
C ASP A 133 -9.14 -2.56 10.99
N ILE A 134 -8.37 -3.07 10.05
CA ILE A 134 -8.71 -3.07 8.62
C ILE A 134 -9.59 -4.26 8.25
N ASP A 135 -10.52 -4.07 7.33
CA ASP A 135 -11.38 -5.14 6.80
C ASP A 135 -10.72 -5.92 5.68
N GLY A 136 -9.64 -5.38 5.11
CA GLY A 136 -8.88 -6.07 4.09
C GLY A 136 -7.62 -5.36 3.65
N LEU A 137 -6.85 -6.08 2.83
CA LEU A 137 -5.66 -5.58 2.14
C LEU A 137 -5.87 -5.59 0.64
N GLU A 138 -5.31 -4.62 -0.05
CA GLU A 138 -5.13 -4.65 -1.51
C GLU A 138 -3.63 -4.57 -1.83
N LEU A 139 -3.15 -5.53 -2.61
CA LEU A 139 -1.81 -5.52 -3.18
C LEU A 139 -1.88 -4.84 -4.56
N ASP A 140 -1.38 -3.62 -4.67
CA ASP A 140 -1.42 -2.84 -5.91
C ASP A 140 -0.12 -3.04 -6.72
N PHE A 141 -0.20 -3.88 -7.76
CA PHE A 141 0.89 -4.11 -8.72
C PHE A 141 0.79 -3.21 -9.96
N THR A 142 -0.10 -2.24 -9.98
CA THR A 142 -0.20 -1.32 -11.11
C THR A 142 0.95 -0.32 -11.09
N ALA A 143 1.58 -0.10 -12.25
CA ALA A 143 2.58 0.94 -12.40
C ALA A 143 1.90 2.32 -12.32
N ALA A 144 2.36 3.17 -11.40
CA ALA A 144 1.99 4.58 -11.44
C ALA A 144 2.65 5.25 -12.65
N PRO A 145 2.03 6.28 -13.26
CA PRO A 145 2.70 7.10 -14.26
C PRO A 145 4.02 7.65 -13.68
N GLY A 146 5.16 7.27 -14.27
CA GLY A 146 6.49 7.68 -13.83
C GLY A 146 7.14 6.81 -12.73
N GLY A 147 6.45 5.78 -12.24
CA GLY A 147 7.02 4.79 -11.31
C GLY A 147 7.46 3.51 -12.01
N SER A 148 8.50 2.86 -11.51
CA SER A 148 8.84 1.51 -11.95
C SER A 148 7.85 0.54 -11.31
N GLY A 149 7.03 -0.10 -12.13
CA GLY A 149 6.12 -1.15 -11.66
C GLY A 149 6.72 -2.54 -11.73
N LEU A 150 8.02 -2.66 -11.96
CA LEU A 150 8.68 -3.95 -12.14
C LEU A 150 8.92 -4.61 -10.79
N SER A 151 8.32 -5.78 -10.61
CA SER A 151 8.56 -6.62 -9.43
C SER A 151 9.79 -7.52 -9.59
N PHE A 152 10.19 -7.79 -10.84
CA PHE A 152 11.31 -8.62 -11.22
C PHE A 152 12.08 -7.99 -12.37
N PRO A 153 13.34 -8.39 -12.60
CA PRO A 153 14.08 -7.97 -13.78
C PRO A 153 13.33 -8.30 -15.07
N LEU A 154 13.45 -7.42 -16.06
CA LEU A 154 12.73 -7.53 -17.32
C LEU A 154 12.95 -8.90 -17.99
N GLY A 155 11.87 -9.54 -18.40
CA GLY A 155 11.91 -10.86 -19.05
C GLY A 155 12.02 -12.06 -18.08
N THR A 156 12.14 -11.84 -16.78
CA THR A 156 12.27 -12.91 -15.79
C THR A 156 10.98 -13.21 -15.01
N GLY A 157 9.89 -12.49 -15.30
CA GLY A 157 8.62 -12.66 -14.62
C GLY A 157 8.10 -14.10 -14.57
N PRO A 158 8.02 -14.83 -15.68
CA PRO A 158 7.54 -16.21 -15.68
C PRO A 158 8.37 -17.17 -14.81
N THR A 159 9.68 -16.97 -14.79
CA THR A 159 10.60 -17.81 -13.98
C THR A 159 10.45 -17.53 -12.48
N ASN A 160 10.15 -16.28 -12.12
CA ASN A 160 10.04 -15.82 -10.74
C ASN A 160 8.60 -15.80 -10.21
N ALA A 161 7.60 -16.13 -11.04
CA ALA A 161 6.19 -16.19 -10.64
C ALA A 161 5.93 -17.01 -9.35
N PRO A 162 6.60 -18.15 -9.10
CA PRO A 162 6.41 -18.88 -7.85
C PRO A 162 6.73 -18.07 -6.60
N LEU A 163 7.72 -17.18 -6.64
CA LEU A 163 8.09 -16.32 -5.51
C LEU A 163 6.95 -15.35 -5.14
N MET A 164 6.32 -14.76 -6.16
CA MET A 164 5.18 -13.88 -5.96
C MET A 164 3.94 -14.65 -5.47
N THR A 165 3.71 -15.83 -6.03
CA THR A 165 2.61 -16.70 -5.60
C THR A 165 2.74 -17.08 -4.12
N GLU A 166 3.95 -17.36 -3.65
CA GLU A 166 4.21 -17.66 -2.24
C GLU A 166 3.96 -16.43 -1.36
N LEU A 167 4.45 -15.25 -1.75
CA LEU A 167 4.19 -14.00 -1.03
C LEU A 167 2.69 -13.73 -0.90
N VAL A 168 1.96 -13.75 -2.01
CA VAL A 168 0.50 -13.51 -2.02
C VAL A 168 -0.24 -14.54 -1.17
N ARG A 169 0.19 -15.82 -1.21
CA ARG A 169 -0.40 -16.87 -0.37
C ARG A 169 -0.17 -16.61 1.12
N SER A 170 1.02 -16.16 1.51
CA SER A 170 1.35 -15.83 2.90
C SER A 170 0.46 -14.67 3.39
N VAL A 171 0.38 -13.59 2.63
CA VAL A 171 -0.49 -12.44 2.94
C VAL A 171 -1.95 -12.87 3.03
N SER A 172 -2.43 -13.68 2.07
CA SER A 172 -3.80 -14.20 2.08
C SER A 172 -4.11 -15.00 3.34
N SER A 173 -3.16 -15.82 3.79
CA SER A 173 -3.34 -16.61 5.01
C SER A 173 -3.45 -15.71 6.25
N THR A 174 -2.61 -14.69 6.35
CA THR A 174 -2.60 -13.75 7.48
C THR A 174 -3.91 -12.96 7.57
N ILE A 175 -4.33 -12.33 6.48
CA ILE A 175 -5.53 -11.47 6.52
C ILE A 175 -6.82 -12.28 6.69
N ARG A 176 -6.92 -13.45 6.04
CA ARG A 176 -8.09 -14.32 6.15
C ARG A 176 -8.25 -14.96 7.52
N ALA A 177 -7.14 -15.23 8.22
CA ALA A 177 -7.19 -15.72 9.61
C ALA A 177 -7.91 -14.75 10.56
N ARG A 178 -8.00 -13.47 10.19
CA ARG A 178 -8.73 -12.43 10.91
C ARG A 178 -10.11 -12.12 10.32
N GLY A 179 -10.54 -12.87 9.31
CA GLY A 179 -11.80 -12.64 8.61
C GLY A 179 -11.74 -11.53 7.54
N GLY A 180 -10.55 -10.95 7.29
CA GLY A 180 -10.38 -9.88 6.31
C GLY A 180 -10.32 -10.37 4.86
N GLN A 181 -10.42 -9.44 3.94
CA GLN A 181 -10.40 -9.69 2.49
C GLN A 181 -9.02 -9.38 1.90
N LEU A 182 -8.63 -10.10 0.85
CA LEU A 182 -7.45 -9.78 0.04
C LEU A 182 -7.86 -9.45 -1.39
N GLY A 183 -7.56 -8.24 -1.81
CA GLY A 183 -7.62 -7.78 -3.19
C GLY A 183 -6.23 -7.78 -3.84
N VAL A 184 -6.17 -8.01 -5.14
CA VAL A 184 -4.94 -7.86 -5.93
C VAL A 184 -5.27 -7.06 -7.17
N ARG A 185 -4.64 -5.90 -7.29
CA ARG A 185 -4.79 -5.03 -8.45
C ARG A 185 -3.66 -5.28 -9.44
N VAL A 186 -4.00 -5.58 -10.67
CA VAL A 186 -3.07 -5.90 -11.75
C VAL A 186 -3.36 -5.10 -13.02
N CYS A 187 -2.33 -4.88 -13.83
CA CYS A 187 -2.49 -4.26 -15.14
C CYS A 187 -3.16 -5.23 -16.11
N THR A 188 -4.24 -4.80 -16.75
CA THR A 188 -4.96 -5.60 -17.73
C THR A 188 -4.75 -5.14 -19.17
N THR A 189 -3.77 -4.26 -19.43
CA THR A 189 -3.62 -3.60 -20.73
C THR A 189 -3.02 -4.56 -21.78
N PRO A 190 -3.78 -4.95 -22.81
CA PRO A 190 -3.27 -5.81 -23.89
C PRO A 190 -2.25 -5.11 -24.81
N ALA A 191 -2.00 -3.80 -24.60
CA ALA A 191 -1.21 -2.96 -25.49
C ALA A 191 0.26 -2.79 -25.06
N LEU A 192 0.66 -3.28 -23.90
CA LEU A 192 2.08 -3.36 -23.55
C LEU A 192 2.67 -4.61 -24.21
N PRO A 193 3.88 -4.54 -24.77
CA PRO A 193 4.55 -5.73 -25.27
C PRO A 193 4.54 -6.78 -24.15
N ALA A 194 4.32 -8.04 -24.52
CA ALA A 194 4.18 -9.15 -23.57
C ALA A 194 5.31 -9.24 -22.52
N SER A 195 6.49 -8.70 -22.86
CA SER A 195 7.62 -8.52 -21.96
C SER A 195 7.37 -7.58 -20.78
N LEU A 196 6.55 -6.54 -20.96
CA LEU A 196 6.26 -5.56 -19.90
C LEU A 196 5.05 -5.94 -19.06
N SER A 197 4.05 -6.60 -19.65
CA SER A 197 2.84 -6.99 -18.93
C SER A 197 3.06 -8.14 -17.94
N LEU A 198 3.91 -9.09 -18.28
CA LEU A 198 4.25 -10.23 -17.41
C LEU A 198 5.21 -9.84 -16.28
N ASP A 199 6.06 -8.84 -16.52
CA ASP A 199 7.03 -8.37 -15.52
C ASP A 199 6.38 -7.44 -14.49
N CYS A 200 5.27 -6.76 -14.84
CA CYS A 200 4.48 -5.96 -13.90
C CYS A 200 3.59 -6.82 -12.99
N CYS A 201 3.12 -7.99 -13.47
CA CYS A 201 2.13 -8.81 -12.76
C CYS A 201 2.47 -10.30 -12.88
N PRO A 202 3.65 -10.74 -12.39
CA PRO A 202 4.04 -12.12 -12.52
C PRO A 202 3.20 -13.04 -11.63
N GLY A 203 2.55 -14.03 -12.21
CA GLY A 203 2.01 -15.15 -11.47
C GLY A 203 0.51 -15.14 -11.17
N LEU A 204 -0.29 -14.34 -11.87
CA LEU A 204 -1.75 -14.37 -11.79
C LEU A 204 -2.39 -14.91 -13.08
N ALA A 205 -1.69 -15.77 -13.81
CA ALA A 205 -2.24 -16.54 -14.92
C ALA A 205 -2.67 -17.93 -14.47
#